data_5d6cc07cc01ba6721ee17d1af55ada01
#
_entry.id   5d6cc07cc01ba6721ee17d1af55ada01
#
_cell.length_a   1.000
_cell.length_b   1.000
_cell.length_c   1.000
_cell.angle_alpha   90.00
_cell.angle_beta   90.00
_cell.angle_gamma   90.00
#
_symmetry.space_group_name_H-M   'P 1'
#
loop_
_entity.id
_entity.type
_entity.pdbx_description
1 polymer ?
#
loop_
_entity_poly.entity_id
_entity_poly.type
_entity_poly.pdbx_seq_one_letter_code
_entity_poly.pdbx_strand_id
1 'polypeptide(L)'
;MKGKITLFFTALCFGLTGCIAPPKGLEKERFSINSYREISPQDLTCHCKTVRLGGKIVNTTVLANQTKIEVLSLPVSSISGKPFVELQSDGRFIVYFNGFVEPENLKERYITVGGQLAGTEKGKIEQADYTYPVVQADKYRIWTLSTIYEYPTDDWDEDDDWGFFRWRYRPWYVQPEIRYYLN
;
A
#
# COMPACT_ATOMS: atom_id res chain seq x y z
N MET A 1 -15.54 11.39 49.00
CA MET A 1 -14.39 10.77 48.31
C MET A 1 -14.76 9.99 47.04
N LYS A 2 -16.04 9.92 46.62
CA LYS A 2 -16.47 9.16 45.42
C LYS A 2 -16.33 9.89 44.08
N GLY A 3 -16.21 11.23 44.06
CA GLY A 3 -16.13 12.01 42.82
C GLY A 3 -14.74 12.09 42.13
N LYS A 4 -13.66 11.86 42.89
CA LYS A 4 -12.28 11.97 42.34
C LYS A 4 -11.83 10.75 41.58
N ILE A 5 -12.39 9.57 41.85
CA ILE A 5 -12.05 8.30 41.20
C ILE A 5 -12.70 8.25 39.80
N THR A 6 -13.91 8.79 39.65
CA THR A 6 -14.65 8.80 38.38
C THR A 6 -13.95 9.72 37.32
N LEU A 7 -13.39 10.85 37.78
CA LEU A 7 -12.65 11.78 36.90
C LEU A 7 -11.35 11.18 36.37
N PHE A 8 -10.69 10.36 37.18
CA PHE A 8 -9.42 9.70 36.80
C PHE A 8 -9.64 8.58 35.76
N PHE A 9 -10.76 7.89 35.84
CA PHE A 9 -11.12 6.82 34.89
C PHE A 9 -11.53 7.39 33.52
N THR A 10 -12.20 8.54 33.48
CA THR A 10 -12.60 9.20 32.23
C THR A 10 -11.38 9.77 31.48
N ALA A 11 -10.35 10.26 32.18
CA ALA A 11 -9.13 10.77 31.58
C ALA A 11 -8.27 9.67 30.93
N LEU A 12 -8.34 8.43 31.41
CA LEU A 12 -7.55 7.30 30.90
C LEU A 12 -8.10 6.73 29.56
N CYS A 13 -9.39 6.93 29.26
CA CYS A 13 -10.00 6.45 28.02
C CYS A 13 -9.65 7.29 26.78
N PHE A 14 -9.13 8.49 26.93
CA PHE A 14 -8.77 9.36 25.79
C PHE A 14 -7.40 9.07 25.16
N GLY A 15 -6.59 8.19 25.73
CA GLY A 15 -5.21 7.94 25.31
C GLY A 15 -5.01 6.82 24.26
N LEU A 16 -6.05 6.10 23.84
CA LEU A 16 -5.91 4.87 23.03
C LEU A 16 -6.39 4.98 21.56
N THR A 17 -6.58 6.16 21.02
CA THR A 17 -6.85 6.33 19.60
C THR A 17 -5.56 6.22 18.80
N GLY A 18 -5.10 5.00 18.55
CA GLY A 18 -4.06 4.73 17.55
C GLY A 18 -4.59 5.04 16.16
N CYS A 19 -4.42 6.27 15.68
CA CYS A 19 -4.75 6.63 14.31
C CYS A 19 -3.83 5.90 13.35
N ILE A 20 -4.38 5.05 12.46
CA ILE A 20 -3.68 4.58 11.28
C ILE A 20 -3.45 5.82 10.41
N ALA A 21 -2.18 6.21 10.23
CA ALA A 21 -1.81 7.36 9.40
C ALA A 21 -0.87 6.91 8.27
N PRO A 22 -0.89 7.58 7.12
CA PRO A 22 0.05 7.31 6.05
C PRO A 22 1.47 7.69 6.49
N PRO A 23 2.50 7.12 5.84
CA PRO A 23 3.88 7.50 6.11
C PRO A 23 4.09 9.00 5.93
N LYS A 24 4.91 9.61 6.81
CA LYS A 24 5.19 11.04 6.79
C LYS A 24 5.70 11.49 5.43
N GLY A 25 5.03 12.48 4.85
CA GLY A 25 5.34 13.03 3.54
C GLY A 25 4.62 12.34 2.38
N LEU A 26 3.77 11.32 2.67
CA LEU A 26 2.93 10.63 1.71
C LEU A 26 1.43 10.79 2.04
N GLU A 27 1.08 11.83 2.79
CA GLU A 27 -0.31 12.19 3.07
C GLU A 27 -1.01 12.61 1.76
N LYS A 28 -2.25 12.13 1.56
CA LYS A 28 -3.02 12.35 0.32
C LYS A 28 -3.17 13.83 -0.05
N GLU A 29 -3.37 14.66 0.94
CA GLU A 29 -3.66 16.09 0.81
C GLU A 29 -2.49 16.91 0.25
N ARG A 30 -1.28 16.35 0.26
CA ARG A 30 -0.06 17.01 -0.26
C ARG A 30 0.08 16.91 -1.77
N PHE A 31 -0.72 16.08 -2.43
CA PHE A 31 -0.57 15.75 -3.84
C PHE A 31 -1.82 16.12 -4.61
N SER A 32 -1.63 16.65 -5.80
CA SER A 32 -2.74 17.05 -6.69
C SER A 32 -3.34 15.84 -7.42
N ILE A 33 -2.57 14.76 -7.60
CA ILE A 33 -2.97 13.52 -8.25
C ILE A 33 -2.67 12.35 -7.31
N ASN A 34 -3.67 11.51 -7.04
CA ASN A 34 -3.54 10.39 -6.11
C ASN A 34 -3.84 9.01 -6.74
N SER A 35 -4.15 9.00 -8.02
CA SER A 35 -4.43 7.78 -8.77
C SER A 35 -3.80 7.89 -10.16
N TYR A 36 -3.32 6.76 -10.68
CA TYR A 36 -2.81 6.69 -12.05
C TYR A 36 -3.86 7.13 -13.09
N ARG A 37 -5.14 6.80 -12.85
CA ARG A 37 -6.27 7.15 -13.74
C ARG A 37 -6.57 8.64 -13.79
N GLU A 38 -6.11 9.40 -12.82
CA GLU A 38 -6.29 10.86 -12.78
C GLU A 38 -5.26 11.60 -13.65
N ILE A 39 -4.22 10.92 -14.12
CA ILE A 39 -3.19 11.54 -14.97
C ILE A 39 -3.75 11.81 -16.34
N SER A 40 -3.85 13.09 -16.71
CA SER A 40 -4.27 13.52 -18.04
C SER A 40 -3.07 13.78 -18.95
N PRO A 41 -3.25 13.77 -20.29
CA PRO A 41 -2.18 14.14 -21.23
C PRO A 41 -1.58 15.52 -20.98
N GLN A 42 -2.40 16.48 -20.52
CA GLN A 42 -1.94 17.83 -20.18
C GLN A 42 -1.01 17.84 -18.97
N ASP A 43 -1.25 16.98 -17.98
CA ASP A 43 -0.42 16.88 -16.78
C ASP A 43 0.98 16.36 -17.11
N LEU A 44 1.10 15.50 -18.14
CA LEU A 44 2.37 14.94 -18.61
C LEU A 44 3.27 15.97 -19.30
N THR A 45 2.70 17.07 -19.77
CA THR A 45 3.45 18.13 -20.48
C THR A 45 3.81 19.32 -19.61
N CYS A 46 3.03 19.60 -18.56
CA CYS A 46 3.24 20.80 -17.74
C CYS A 46 4.38 20.66 -16.71
N HIS A 47 4.77 19.47 -16.32
CA HIS A 47 5.74 19.21 -15.25
C HIS A 47 5.40 19.95 -13.94
N CYS A 48 4.13 20.28 -13.71
CA CYS A 48 3.68 21.17 -12.64
C CYS A 48 2.89 20.44 -11.55
N LYS A 49 2.58 19.16 -11.74
CA LYS A 49 1.73 18.38 -10.85
C LYS A 49 2.55 17.51 -9.91
N THR A 50 2.12 17.49 -8.66
CA THR A 50 2.61 16.54 -7.67
C THR A 50 1.70 15.31 -7.65
N VAL A 51 2.32 14.13 -7.56
CA VAL A 51 1.60 12.85 -7.60
C VAL A 51 1.95 11.97 -6.41
N ARG A 52 0.95 11.22 -5.93
CA ARG A 52 1.14 10.12 -5.01
C ARG A 52 0.61 8.84 -5.66
N LEU A 53 1.53 8.00 -6.10
CA LEU A 53 1.23 6.74 -6.77
C LEU A 53 1.83 5.57 -6.00
N GLY A 54 1.32 4.38 -6.25
CA GLY A 54 1.88 3.18 -5.65
C GLY A 54 1.66 1.96 -6.52
N GLY A 55 2.28 0.85 -6.13
CA GLY A 55 2.12 -0.40 -6.86
C GLY A 55 3.20 -1.41 -6.56
N LYS A 56 3.27 -2.45 -7.42
CA LYS A 56 4.27 -3.50 -7.35
C LYS A 56 5.49 -3.12 -8.19
N ILE A 57 6.67 -3.26 -7.63
CA ILE A 57 7.94 -3.05 -8.35
C ILE A 57 8.10 -4.20 -9.35
N VAL A 58 8.26 -3.87 -10.63
CA VAL A 58 8.42 -4.84 -11.72
C VAL A 58 9.88 -4.95 -12.12
N ASN A 59 10.57 -3.80 -12.23
CA ASN A 59 11.95 -3.77 -12.64
C ASN A 59 12.71 -2.65 -11.95
N THR A 60 14.00 -2.85 -11.74
CA THR A 60 14.91 -1.87 -11.13
C THR A 60 16.19 -1.79 -11.95
N THR A 61 16.59 -0.58 -12.30
CA THR A 61 17.82 -0.28 -13.05
C THR A 61 18.61 0.78 -12.30
N VAL A 62 19.82 0.47 -11.91
CA VAL A 62 20.73 1.42 -11.28
C VAL A 62 21.46 2.19 -12.39
N LEU A 63 21.38 3.51 -12.32
CA LEU A 63 22.09 4.44 -13.18
C LEU A 63 23.23 5.12 -12.40
N ALA A 64 24.07 5.87 -13.09
CA ALA A 64 25.26 6.49 -12.49
C ALA A 64 24.97 7.33 -11.23
N ASN A 65 23.89 8.13 -11.24
CA ASN A 65 23.54 9.06 -10.17
C ASN A 65 22.12 8.89 -9.63
N GLN A 66 21.36 7.92 -10.12
CA GLN A 66 19.95 7.71 -9.76
C GLN A 66 19.55 6.24 -9.94
N THR A 67 18.47 5.86 -9.32
CA THR A 67 17.85 4.54 -9.50
C THR A 67 16.52 4.71 -10.19
N LYS A 68 16.34 3.99 -11.32
CA LYS A 68 15.11 3.92 -12.09
C LYS A 68 14.34 2.67 -11.69
N ILE A 69 13.05 2.82 -11.39
CA ILE A 69 12.16 1.72 -11.06
C ILE A 69 10.94 1.75 -11.96
N GLU A 70 10.58 0.60 -12.53
CA GLU A 70 9.31 0.39 -13.20
C GLU A 70 8.31 -0.17 -12.20
N VAL A 71 7.14 0.47 -12.10
CA VAL A 71 6.09 0.12 -11.13
C VAL A 71 4.80 -0.21 -11.87
N LEU A 72 4.22 -1.38 -11.57
CA LEU A 72 2.87 -1.74 -11.95
C LEU A 72 1.92 -1.01 -11.00
N SER A 73 1.19 -0.02 -11.51
CA SER A 73 0.35 0.86 -10.71
C SER A 73 -0.82 0.12 -10.07
N LEU A 74 -1.02 0.32 -8.78
CA LEU A 74 -2.17 -0.14 -8.02
C LEU A 74 -2.80 1.04 -7.29
N PRO A 75 -4.12 1.03 -7.07
CA PRO A 75 -4.78 2.02 -6.23
C PRO A 75 -4.16 2.08 -4.84
N VAL A 76 -4.02 3.29 -4.28
CA VAL A 76 -3.38 3.54 -2.99
C VAL A 76 -4.41 3.97 -1.95
N SER A 77 -4.41 3.33 -0.79
CA SER A 77 -5.26 3.69 0.35
C SER A 77 -5.04 5.15 0.75
N SER A 78 -6.14 5.90 0.91
CA SER A 78 -6.09 7.29 1.41
C SER A 78 -5.68 7.36 2.87
N ILE A 79 -5.98 6.33 3.65
CA ILE A 79 -5.74 6.29 5.10
C ILE A 79 -4.34 5.80 5.42
N SER A 80 -3.94 4.63 4.89
CA SER A 80 -2.66 4.01 5.24
C SER A 80 -1.53 4.33 4.27
N GLY A 81 -1.85 4.81 3.07
CA GLY A 81 -0.87 5.00 2.00
C GLY A 81 -0.37 3.70 1.36
N LYS A 82 -0.94 2.54 1.71
CA LYS A 82 -0.55 1.24 1.16
C LYS A 82 -1.25 0.98 -0.18
N PRO A 83 -0.58 0.38 -1.18
CA PRO A 83 -1.23 -0.14 -2.37
C PRO A 83 -2.20 -1.28 -2.05
N PHE A 84 -3.31 -1.37 -2.75
CA PHE A 84 -4.26 -2.48 -2.66
C PHE A 84 -3.79 -3.63 -3.56
N VAL A 85 -3.24 -4.68 -2.96
CA VAL A 85 -2.60 -5.80 -3.68
C VAL A 85 -3.57 -6.70 -4.43
N GLU A 86 -4.84 -6.68 -4.06
CA GLU A 86 -5.90 -7.53 -4.64
C GLU A 86 -6.63 -6.85 -5.80
N LEU A 87 -6.39 -5.55 -6.02
CA LEU A 87 -7.04 -4.82 -7.09
C LEU A 87 -6.27 -4.92 -8.40
N GLN A 88 -7.00 -4.73 -9.50
CA GLN A 88 -6.41 -4.69 -10.83
C GLN A 88 -5.50 -3.47 -10.99
N SER A 89 -4.44 -3.65 -11.77
CA SER A 89 -3.53 -2.57 -12.11
C SER A 89 -4.15 -1.59 -13.10
N ASP A 90 -3.78 -0.31 -12.93
CA ASP A 90 -4.25 0.79 -13.79
C ASP A 90 -3.29 1.11 -14.94
N GLY A 91 -2.11 0.49 -14.97
CA GLY A 91 -1.05 0.73 -15.94
C GLY A 91 0.33 0.63 -15.31
N ARG A 92 1.33 1.21 -15.96
CA ARG A 92 2.71 1.23 -15.45
C ARG A 92 3.28 2.64 -15.51
N PHE A 93 4.14 2.96 -14.57
CA PHE A 93 4.88 4.21 -14.53
C PHE A 93 6.34 3.99 -14.12
N ILE A 94 7.18 4.96 -14.45
CA ILE A 94 8.59 4.96 -14.08
C ILE A 94 8.80 5.94 -12.94
N VAL A 95 9.65 5.54 -11.99
CA VAL A 95 10.07 6.38 -10.87
C VAL A 95 11.58 6.53 -10.91
N TYR A 96 12.05 7.76 -10.78
CA TYR A 96 13.46 8.07 -10.56
C TYR A 96 13.68 8.51 -9.12
N PHE A 97 14.65 7.89 -8.47
CA PHE A 97 15.18 8.29 -7.16
C PHE A 97 16.58 8.85 -7.32
N ASN A 98 16.86 9.93 -6.63
CA ASN A 98 18.22 10.46 -6.54
C ASN A 98 19.08 9.50 -5.70
N GLY A 99 20.25 9.14 -6.24
CA GLY A 99 21.18 8.24 -5.58
C GLY A 99 20.93 6.76 -5.84
N PHE A 100 21.68 5.95 -5.12
CA PHE A 100 21.68 4.49 -5.22
C PHE A 100 20.66 3.88 -4.27
N VAL A 101 19.84 2.97 -4.79
CA VAL A 101 19.00 2.08 -4.00
C VAL A 101 19.33 0.65 -4.39
N GLU A 102 19.65 -0.21 -3.41
CA GLU A 102 20.01 -1.60 -3.65
C GLU A 102 18.85 -2.37 -4.30
N PRO A 103 19.04 -2.94 -5.52
CA PRO A 103 17.97 -3.64 -6.25
C PRO A 103 17.35 -4.82 -5.49
N GLU A 104 18.17 -5.57 -4.75
CA GLU A 104 17.66 -6.72 -3.97
C GLU A 104 16.67 -6.28 -2.89
N ASN A 105 16.81 -5.08 -2.33
CA ASN A 105 15.86 -4.54 -1.36
C ASN A 105 14.51 -4.15 -1.99
N LEU A 106 14.45 -4.07 -3.32
CA LEU A 106 13.27 -3.67 -4.10
C LEU A 106 12.55 -4.85 -4.76
N LYS A 107 13.23 -5.99 -4.85
CA LYS A 107 12.71 -7.17 -5.52
C LYS A 107 11.44 -7.70 -4.83
N GLU A 108 10.40 -7.96 -5.63
CA GLU A 108 9.10 -8.45 -5.17
C GLU A 108 8.43 -7.57 -4.11
N ARG A 109 8.84 -6.30 -4.01
CA ARG A 109 8.28 -5.33 -3.07
C ARG A 109 7.19 -4.50 -3.72
N TYR A 110 6.43 -3.87 -2.84
CA TYR A 110 5.47 -2.83 -3.20
C TYR A 110 6.02 -1.48 -2.75
N ILE A 111 5.56 -0.43 -3.41
CA ILE A 111 6.04 0.91 -3.13
C ILE A 111 4.90 1.92 -3.20
N THR A 112 4.98 2.94 -2.36
CA THR A 112 4.23 4.18 -2.51
C THR A 112 5.23 5.31 -2.66
N VAL A 113 5.06 6.12 -3.68
CA VAL A 113 5.92 7.25 -4.00
C VAL A 113 5.14 8.54 -4.02
N GLY A 114 5.78 9.61 -3.56
CA GLY A 114 5.32 10.98 -3.69
C GLY A 114 6.40 11.80 -4.38
N GLY A 115 6.02 12.59 -5.36
CA GLY A 115 6.98 13.40 -6.10
C GLY A 115 6.33 14.24 -7.19
N GLN A 116 7.13 14.70 -8.12
CA GLN A 116 6.71 15.52 -9.24
C GLN A 116 6.53 14.68 -10.50
N LEU A 117 5.46 14.91 -11.24
CA LEU A 117 5.28 14.33 -12.56
C LEU A 117 6.25 14.99 -13.55
N ALA A 118 7.15 14.20 -14.14
CA ALA A 118 8.28 14.67 -14.94
C ALA A 118 8.16 14.35 -16.43
N GLY A 119 6.92 14.13 -16.91
CA GLY A 119 6.65 13.85 -18.33
C GLY A 119 6.49 12.38 -18.61
N THR A 120 7.01 11.93 -19.77
CA THR A 120 6.85 10.55 -20.24
C THR A 120 8.17 9.98 -20.76
N GLU A 121 8.28 8.66 -20.69
CA GLU A 121 9.36 7.88 -21.29
C GLU A 121 8.77 6.77 -22.18
N LYS A 122 9.34 6.60 -23.39
CA LYS A 122 8.96 5.51 -24.29
C LYS A 122 9.76 4.27 -23.96
N GLY A 123 9.08 3.13 -23.92
CA GLY A 123 9.71 1.84 -23.72
C GLY A 123 8.84 0.73 -24.27
N LYS A 124 9.09 -0.49 -23.82
CA LYS A 124 8.34 -1.68 -24.24
C LYS A 124 7.90 -2.50 -23.05
N ILE A 125 6.71 -3.08 -23.15
CA ILE A 125 6.25 -4.16 -22.29
C ILE A 125 6.27 -5.41 -23.19
N GLU A 126 7.24 -6.28 -22.97
CA GLU A 126 7.56 -7.38 -23.90
C GLU A 126 7.82 -6.86 -25.32
N GLN A 127 6.91 -7.06 -26.25
CA GLN A 127 7.03 -6.60 -27.63
C GLN A 127 6.17 -5.36 -27.95
N ALA A 128 5.29 -4.97 -27.03
CA ALA A 128 4.38 -3.84 -27.22
C ALA A 128 5.04 -2.52 -26.83
N ASP A 129 4.94 -1.52 -27.72
CA ASP A 129 5.37 -0.16 -27.39
C ASP A 129 4.48 0.43 -26.28
N TYR A 130 5.12 1.04 -25.29
CA TYR A 130 4.43 1.64 -24.16
C TYR A 130 5.01 3.00 -23.79
N THR A 131 4.15 3.94 -23.45
CA THR A 131 4.54 5.27 -22.97
C THR A 131 4.28 5.36 -21.47
N TYR A 132 5.34 5.43 -20.71
CA TYR A 132 5.31 5.48 -19.26
C TYR A 132 5.20 6.92 -18.77
N PRO A 133 4.24 7.28 -17.89
CA PRO A 133 4.38 8.46 -17.04
C PRO A 133 5.63 8.35 -16.18
N VAL A 134 6.35 9.46 -16.03
CA VAL A 134 7.60 9.51 -15.24
C VAL A 134 7.37 10.35 -13.98
N VAL A 135 7.78 9.81 -12.84
CA VAL A 135 7.74 10.48 -11.55
C VAL A 135 9.17 10.67 -11.03
N GLN A 136 9.54 11.90 -10.75
CA GLN A 136 10.73 12.22 -9.95
C GLN A 136 10.32 12.17 -8.48
N ALA A 137 10.77 11.14 -7.77
CA ALA A 137 10.33 10.92 -6.40
C ALA A 137 11.14 11.73 -5.38
N ASP A 138 10.42 12.41 -4.47
CA ASP A 138 10.97 13.10 -3.31
C ASP A 138 10.84 12.26 -2.04
N LYS A 139 9.75 11.48 -1.95
CA LYS A 139 9.44 10.59 -0.83
C LYS A 139 8.97 9.24 -1.34
N TYR A 140 9.30 8.19 -0.59
CA TYR A 140 8.78 6.86 -0.86
C TYR A 140 8.69 6.00 0.38
N ARG A 141 7.87 4.97 0.32
CA ARG A 141 7.79 3.89 1.30
C ARG A 141 7.76 2.55 0.57
N ILE A 142 8.65 1.66 0.95
CA ILE A 142 8.67 0.28 0.46
C ILE A 142 7.85 -0.57 1.44
N TRP A 143 7.06 -1.48 0.89
CA TRP A 143 6.19 -2.38 1.62
C TRP A 143 6.54 -3.83 1.32
N THR A 144 6.45 -4.67 2.33
CA THR A 144 6.61 -6.12 2.21
C THR A 144 5.25 -6.79 2.18
N LEU A 145 5.03 -7.68 1.22
CA LEU A 145 3.85 -8.54 1.21
C LEU A 145 4.00 -9.63 2.26
N SER A 146 3.03 -9.73 3.13
CA SER A 146 2.93 -10.81 4.12
C SER A 146 1.61 -11.55 3.93
N THR A 147 1.61 -12.83 4.25
CA THR A 147 0.47 -13.72 4.11
C THR A 147 0.01 -14.15 5.51
N ILE A 148 -1.28 -14.01 5.77
CA ILE A 148 -1.92 -14.58 6.97
C ILE A 148 -2.84 -15.71 6.51
N TYR A 149 -2.79 -16.81 7.23
CA TYR A 149 -3.75 -17.91 7.11
C TYR A 149 -4.83 -17.71 8.17
N GLU A 150 -5.99 -17.28 7.75
CA GLU A 150 -7.13 -17.06 8.63
C GLU A 150 -8.02 -18.31 8.60
N TYR A 151 -8.10 -19.00 9.73
CA TYR A 151 -9.02 -20.13 9.86
C TYR A 151 -10.38 -19.57 10.23
N PRO A 152 -11.47 -19.99 9.51
CA PRO A 152 -12.81 -19.60 9.92
C PRO A 152 -13.00 -19.94 11.39
N THR A 153 -13.21 -18.92 12.19
CA THR A 153 -13.73 -19.12 13.55
C THR A 153 -15.20 -19.43 13.38
N ASP A 154 -15.60 -20.68 13.65
CA ASP A 154 -17.02 -20.95 13.82
C ASP A 154 -17.54 -19.95 14.85
N ASP A 155 -18.55 -19.14 14.48
CA ASP A 155 -19.28 -18.31 15.43
C ASP A 155 -19.84 -19.27 16.48
N TRP A 156 -19.23 -19.22 17.66
CA TRP A 156 -19.70 -19.94 18.81
C TRP A 156 -20.93 -19.18 19.28
N ASP A 157 -22.11 -19.59 18.83
CA ASP A 157 -23.34 -19.21 19.51
C ASP A 157 -23.20 -19.65 20.97
N GLU A 158 -23.06 -18.69 21.88
CA GLU A 158 -22.82 -18.87 23.31
C GLU A 158 -24.01 -19.55 24.03
N ASP A 159 -25.09 -19.90 23.33
CA ASP A 159 -26.36 -20.33 23.92
C ASP A 159 -26.56 -21.85 24.00
N ASP A 160 -25.61 -22.70 23.57
CA ASP A 160 -25.77 -24.15 23.62
C ASP A 160 -25.05 -24.79 24.82
N ASP A 161 -25.78 -24.94 25.92
CA ASP A 161 -25.42 -25.59 27.23
C ASP A 161 -25.12 -27.11 27.14
N TRP A 162 -24.87 -27.66 25.93
CA TRP A 162 -24.58 -29.09 25.75
C TRP A 162 -23.13 -29.35 25.23
N GLY A 163 -22.16 -28.76 25.90
CA GLY A 163 -20.73 -28.77 25.53
C GLY A 163 -20.02 -30.13 25.43
N PHE A 164 -20.64 -31.27 25.75
CA PHE A 164 -19.95 -32.56 25.83
C PHE A 164 -19.87 -33.33 24.52
N PHE A 165 -20.73 -33.08 23.52
CA PHE A 165 -20.77 -33.81 22.24
C PHE A 165 -20.06 -33.11 21.11
N ARG A 166 -19.59 -31.87 21.24
CA ARG A 166 -19.07 -31.01 20.17
C ARG A 166 -17.65 -31.33 19.70
N TRP A 167 -16.88 -32.11 20.46
CA TRP A 167 -15.50 -32.49 20.09
C TRP A 167 -15.42 -33.47 18.93
N ARG A 168 -16.52 -34.07 18.48
CA ARG A 168 -16.55 -35.17 17.51
C ARG A 168 -16.72 -34.76 16.05
N TYR A 169 -17.06 -33.52 15.76
CA TYR A 169 -17.32 -33.06 14.38
C TYR A 169 -16.56 -31.77 14.01
N ARG A 170 -15.28 -31.71 14.29
CA ARG A 170 -14.44 -30.75 13.54
C ARG A 170 -14.24 -31.36 12.16
N PRO A 171 -14.71 -30.73 11.05
CA PRO A 171 -14.35 -31.17 9.73
C PRO A 171 -12.83 -31.05 9.59
N TRP A 172 -12.16 -32.12 9.27
CA TRP A 172 -10.71 -32.23 9.10
C TRP A 172 -10.18 -31.35 7.96
N TYR A 173 -11.04 -30.67 7.22
CA TYR A 173 -10.77 -29.95 5.97
C TYR A 173 -11.16 -28.47 6.01
N VAL A 174 -11.14 -27.83 7.16
CA VAL A 174 -11.27 -26.37 7.20
C VAL A 174 -10.02 -25.78 6.55
N GLN A 175 -10.18 -25.38 5.28
CA GLN A 175 -9.11 -24.69 4.57
C GLN A 175 -9.03 -23.26 5.07
N PRO A 176 -7.82 -22.78 5.43
CA PRO A 176 -7.65 -21.40 5.82
C PRO A 176 -7.88 -20.47 4.62
N GLU A 177 -8.48 -19.34 4.84
CA GLU A 177 -8.47 -18.24 3.89
C GLU A 177 -7.08 -17.59 3.92
N ILE A 178 -6.53 -17.40 2.72
CA ILE A 178 -5.24 -16.72 2.57
C ILE A 178 -5.53 -15.23 2.39
N ARG A 179 -5.07 -14.41 3.34
CA ARG A 179 -5.15 -12.96 3.21
C ARG A 179 -3.77 -12.34 3.04
N TYR A 180 -3.68 -11.41 2.12
CA TYR A 180 -2.47 -10.67 1.82
C TYR A 180 -2.53 -9.28 2.44
N TYR A 181 -1.45 -8.85 3.08
CA TYR A 181 -1.34 -7.50 3.62
C TYR A 181 0.08 -6.96 3.46
N LEU A 182 0.19 -5.64 3.41
CA LEU A 182 1.48 -4.95 3.31
C LEU A 182 1.94 -4.44 4.68
N ASN A 183 3.22 -4.64 5.00
CA ASN A 183 3.91 -4.13 6.19
C ASN A 183 4.91 -3.04 5.82
#